data_ec34a2b136ced984e16b29cbc40350eb
#
_entry.id   ec34a2b136ced984e16b29cbc40350eb
#
_cell.length_a   1.000
_cell.length_b   1.000
_cell.length_c   1.000
_cell.angle_alpha   90.00
_cell.angle_beta   90.00
_cell.angle_gamma   90.00
#
_symmetry.space_group_name_H-M   'P 1'
#
loop_
_entity.id
_entity.type
_entity.pdbx_description
1 polymer ?
#
loop_
_entity_poly.entity_id
_entity_poly.type
_entity_poly.pdbx_seq_one_letter_code
_entity_poly.pdbx_strand_id
1 'polypeptide(L)'
;MSKSEATRQKILETTTWLIGQYGIEKSSLSMIANYVGIQKPSIYYYYSSKEELVDAVLTWILEGYSFEKYFQINEYTKKNFVEKIISDGLQLLVEESTDIQALVVQVLNEFLLYGNRESSHNKEYRLKIKAVQEGFINGFIRLIQKGAEFSVIDSKGLREKASVLALTLDNLSNYPMIGIQLDVAAVWRQAVTSLLSKGESK
;
A
#
# COMPACT_ATOMS: atom_id res chain seq x y z
N MET A 1 20.25 2.57 -16.34
CA MET A 1 20.54 2.70 -14.90
C MET A 1 22.05 2.66 -14.73
N SER A 2 22.63 3.68 -14.08
CA SER A 2 24.07 3.71 -13.78
C SER A 2 24.44 2.67 -12.72
N LYS A 3 25.75 2.29 -12.62
CA LYS A 3 26.23 1.37 -11.59
C LYS A 3 25.93 1.90 -10.17
N SER A 4 25.96 3.22 -9.99
CA SER A 4 25.66 3.88 -8.71
C SER A 4 24.17 3.75 -8.36
N GLU A 5 23.28 4.00 -9.31
CA GLU A 5 21.83 3.83 -9.14
C GLU A 5 21.46 2.38 -8.82
N ALA A 6 22.07 1.41 -9.52
CA ALA A 6 21.87 -0.01 -9.25
C ALA A 6 22.29 -0.40 -7.82
N THR A 7 23.41 0.16 -7.32
CA THR A 7 23.87 -0.09 -5.94
C THR A 7 22.93 0.56 -4.92
N ARG A 8 22.48 1.80 -5.18
CA ARG A 8 21.52 2.50 -4.32
C ARG A 8 20.22 1.73 -4.21
N GLN A 9 19.69 1.24 -5.34
CA GLN A 9 18.48 0.42 -5.38
C GLN A 9 18.67 -0.90 -4.60
N LYS A 10 19.79 -1.59 -4.79
CA LYS A 10 20.09 -2.84 -4.07
C LYS A 10 20.17 -2.62 -2.55
N ILE A 11 20.76 -1.50 -2.09
CA ILE A 11 20.77 -1.15 -0.67
C ILE A 11 19.33 -0.99 -0.16
N LEU A 12 18.49 -0.28 -0.89
CA LEU A 12 17.10 -0.03 -0.53
C LEU A 12 16.30 -1.33 -0.42
N GLU A 13 16.33 -2.17 -1.44
CA GLU A 13 15.63 -3.46 -1.49
C GLU A 13 16.11 -4.42 -0.38
N THR A 14 17.44 -4.50 -0.18
CA THR A 14 18.01 -5.32 0.90
C THR A 14 17.56 -4.82 2.27
N THR A 15 17.54 -3.50 2.47
CA THR A 15 17.09 -2.90 3.73
C THR A 15 15.61 -3.19 3.97
N THR A 16 14.77 -3.07 2.93
CA THR A 16 13.36 -3.41 3.00
C THR A 16 13.14 -4.85 3.46
N TRP A 17 13.86 -5.79 2.84
CA TRP A 17 13.79 -7.20 3.22
C TRP A 17 14.26 -7.42 4.67
N LEU A 18 15.38 -6.83 5.09
CA LEU A 18 15.89 -6.96 6.44
C LEU A 18 14.93 -6.37 7.50
N ILE A 19 14.30 -5.24 7.20
CA ILE A 19 13.29 -4.65 8.08
C ILE A 19 12.09 -5.61 8.24
N GLY A 20 11.62 -6.21 7.16
CA GLY A 20 10.54 -7.20 7.22
C GLY A 20 10.90 -8.42 8.06
N GLN A 21 12.15 -8.91 7.96
CA GLN A 21 12.58 -10.11 8.68
C GLN A 21 12.95 -9.87 10.15
N TYR A 22 13.58 -8.75 10.45
CA TYR A 22 14.23 -8.54 11.75
C TYR A 22 13.76 -7.28 12.48
N GLY A 23 12.99 -6.43 11.80
CA GLY A 23 12.54 -5.14 12.30
C GLY A 23 13.57 -4.02 12.11
N ILE A 24 13.11 -2.76 12.23
CA ILE A 24 13.91 -1.55 12.00
C ILE A 24 15.12 -1.50 12.92
N GLU A 25 14.95 -1.79 14.22
CA GLU A 25 16.04 -1.65 15.20
C GLU A 25 17.19 -2.60 14.94
N LYS A 26 16.87 -3.87 14.63
CA LYS A 26 17.89 -4.92 14.43
C LYS A 26 18.56 -4.84 13.06
N SER A 27 17.97 -4.16 12.08
CA SER A 27 18.54 -3.97 10.74
C SER A 27 19.68 -2.94 10.80
N SER A 28 20.89 -3.38 11.16
CA SER A 28 22.06 -2.51 11.26
C SER A 28 22.71 -2.23 9.90
N LEU A 29 23.37 -1.05 9.75
CA LEU A 29 24.12 -0.72 8.54
C LEU A 29 25.21 -1.76 8.21
N SER A 30 25.82 -2.40 9.22
CA SER A 30 26.80 -3.47 9.00
C SER A 30 26.13 -4.73 8.41
N MET A 31 24.97 -5.09 8.90
CA MET A 31 24.18 -6.20 8.37
C MET A 31 23.76 -5.93 6.92
N ILE A 32 23.22 -4.73 6.65
CA ILE A 32 22.84 -4.31 5.30
C ILE A 32 24.02 -4.37 4.34
N ALA A 33 25.19 -3.82 4.73
CA ALA A 33 26.40 -3.84 3.93
C ALA A 33 26.83 -5.26 3.57
N ASN A 34 26.80 -6.18 4.55
CA ASN A 34 27.13 -7.59 4.33
C ASN A 34 26.20 -8.26 3.30
N TYR A 35 24.89 -8.06 3.41
CA TYR A 35 23.92 -8.64 2.48
C TYR A 35 24.00 -8.03 1.06
N VAL A 36 24.31 -6.74 0.96
CA VAL A 36 24.54 -6.06 -0.33
C VAL A 36 25.87 -6.49 -0.97
N GLY A 37 26.86 -6.93 -0.16
CA GLY A 37 28.21 -7.27 -0.60
C GLY A 37 29.13 -6.06 -0.77
N ILE A 38 28.96 -5.03 0.09
CA ILE A 38 29.78 -3.80 0.10
C ILE A 38 30.34 -3.53 1.50
N GLN A 39 31.29 -2.59 1.61
CA GLN A 39 31.79 -2.14 2.90
C GLN A 39 30.81 -1.16 3.55
N LYS A 40 30.65 -1.21 4.90
CA LYS A 40 29.75 -0.29 5.64
C LYS A 40 30.00 1.20 5.29
N PRO A 41 31.24 1.71 5.17
CA PRO A 41 31.47 3.10 4.75
C PRO A 41 30.87 3.45 3.39
N SER A 42 30.72 2.48 2.50
CA SER A 42 30.12 2.72 1.17
C SER A 42 28.62 3.03 1.24
N ILE A 43 27.92 2.62 2.30
CA ILE A 43 26.51 2.97 2.50
C ILE A 43 26.37 4.47 2.69
N TYR A 44 27.28 5.11 3.44
CA TYR A 44 27.24 6.54 3.71
C TYR A 44 27.42 7.43 2.46
N TYR A 45 27.92 6.86 1.36
CA TYR A 45 27.92 7.55 0.07
C TYR A 45 26.50 7.70 -0.52
N TYR A 46 25.58 6.80 -0.20
CA TYR A 46 24.21 6.76 -0.72
C TYR A 46 23.18 7.32 0.26
N TYR A 47 23.38 7.12 1.56
CA TYR A 47 22.50 7.52 2.65
C TYR A 47 23.33 8.00 3.83
N SER A 48 23.13 9.24 4.27
CA SER A 48 23.97 9.89 5.30
C SER A 48 23.82 9.26 6.69
N SER A 49 22.71 8.56 6.92
CA SER A 49 22.44 7.89 8.20
C SER A 49 21.55 6.65 8.01
N LYS A 50 21.38 5.86 9.07
CA LYS A 50 20.42 4.75 9.10
C LYS A 50 18.99 5.29 9.00
N GLU A 51 18.72 6.38 9.66
CA GLU A 51 17.41 7.04 9.68
C GLU A 51 17.00 7.48 8.28
N GLU A 52 17.90 8.11 7.52
CA GLU A 52 17.65 8.48 6.12
C GLU A 52 17.36 7.26 5.26
N LEU A 53 18.10 6.17 5.43
CA LEU A 53 17.87 4.93 4.69
C LEU A 53 16.50 4.31 5.05
N VAL A 54 16.14 4.30 6.34
CA VAL A 54 14.84 3.81 6.80
C VAL A 54 13.69 4.68 6.26
N ASP A 55 13.86 6.01 6.25
CA ASP A 55 12.88 6.93 5.66
C ASP A 55 12.72 6.72 4.15
N ALA A 56 13.82 6.47 3.45
CA ALA A 56 13.81 6.14 2.03
C ALA A 56 13.08 4.80 1.74
N VAL A 57 13.20 3.80 2.60
CA VAL A 57 12.45 2.54 2.49
C VAL A 57 10.95 2.81 2.58
N LEU A 58 10.51 3.55 3.60
CA LEU A 58 9.08 3.86 3.74
C LEU A 58 8.56 4.65 2.54
N THR A 59 9.30 5.68 2.12
CA THR A 59 8.92 6.51 0.98
C THR A 59 8.76 5.67 -0.29
N TRP A 60 9.73 4.80 -0.58
CA TRP A 60 9.69 3.92 -1.74
C TRP A 60 8.49 2.96 -1.73
N ILE A 61 8.17 2.39 -0.58
CA ILE A 61 6.99 1.52 -0.42
C ILE A 61 5.71 2.33 -0.67
N LEU A 62 5.57 3.51 -0.03
CA LEU A 62 4.36 4.32 -0.13
C LEU A 62 4.14 4.92 -1.53
N GLU A 63 5.22 5.24 -2.28
CA GLU A 63 5.15 5.65 -3.68
C GLU A 63 4.61 4.53 -4.58
N GLY A 64 4.94 3.28 -4.24
CA GLY A 64 4.40 2.09 -4.90
C GLY A 64 2.94 1.78 -4.56
N TYR A 65 2.39 2.36 -3.50
CA TYR A 65 1.06 2.06 -2.96
C TYR A 65 0.22 3.32 -2.82
N SER A 66 -0.41 3.73 -3.94
CA SER A 66 -1.30 4.89 -3.97
C SER A 66 -2.59 4.59 -4.72
N PHE A 67 -3.68 5.29 -4.37
CA PHE A 67 -4.96 5.12 -5.04
C PHE A 67 -4.85 5.37 -6.55
N GLU A 68 -4.18 6.43 -6.95
CA GLU A 68 -4.04 6.87 -8.34
C GLU A 68 -3.25 5.90 -9.22
N LYS A 69 -2.38 5.09 -8.61
CA LYS A 69 -1.65 4.03 -9.34
C LYS A 69 -2.59 2.95 -9.88
N TYR A 70 -3.58 2.56 -9.09
CA TYR A 70 -4.48 1.44 -9.42
C TYR A 70 -5.82 1.91 -9.98
N PHE A 71 -6.37 3.03 -9.49
CA PHE A 71 -7.70 3.52 -9.82
C PHE A 71 -7.61 4.86 -10.58
N GLN A 72 -7.39 4.80 -11.87
CA GLN A 72 -7.30 6.00 -12.72
C GLN A 72 -8.71 6.51 -13.05
N ILE A 73 -9.23 7.44 -12.23
CA ILE A 73 -10.62 7.92 -12.27
C ILE A 73 -11.06 8.34 -13.68
N ASN A 74 -10.16 8.90 -14.49
CA ASN A 74 -10.50 9.37 -15.84
C ASN A 74 -10.84 8.24 -16.83
N GLU A 75 -10.46 7.00 -16.56
CA GLU A 75 -10.74 5.84 -17.41
C GLU A 75 -12.10 5.21 -17.13
N TYR A 76 -12.78 5.63 -16.06
CA TYR A 76 -14.10 5.12 -15.71
C TYR A 76 -15.20 5.78 -16.54
N THR A 77 -16.06 4.95 -17.11
CA THR A 77 -17.23 5.33 -17.90
C THR A 77 -18.48 4.71 -17.30
N LYS A 78 -19.66 5.21 -17.70
CA LYS A 78 -20.93 4.62 -17.27
C LYS A 78 -21.01 3.11 -17.56
N LYS A 79 -20.40 2.65 -18.67
CA LYS A 79 -20.50 1.26 -19.13
C LYS A 79 -19.60 0.30 -18.34
N ASN A 80 -18.39 0.74 -17.97
CA ASN A 80 -17.40 -0.13 -17.33
C ASN A 80 -17.28 0.06 -15.81
N PHE A 81 -18.09 0.94 -15.21
CA PHE A 81 -17.84 1.50 -13.88
C PHE A 81 -17.61 0.43 -12.80
N VAL A 82 -18.56 -0.45 -12.59
CA VAL A 82 -18.51 -1.46 -11.53
C VAL A 82 -17.42 -2.51 -11.83
N GLU A 83 -17.40 -3.03 -13.07
CA GLU A 83 -16.42 -4.04 -13.46
C GLU A 83 -15.00 -3.51 -13.43
N LYS A 84 -14.78 -2.22 -13.74
CA LYS A 84 -13.46 -1.62 -13.64
C LYS A 84 -13.02 -1.45 -12.17
N ILE A 85 -13.91 -1.07 -11.25
CA ILE A 85 -13.57 -1.06 -9.81
C ILE A 85 -13.15 -2.46 -9.35
N ILE A 86 -13.85 -3.49 -9.80
CA ILE A 86 -13.51 -4.87 -9.48
C ILE A 86 -12.13 -5.22 -10.04
N SER A 87 -11.89 -4.97 -11.33
CA SER A 87 -10.62 -5.33 -11.97
C SER A 87 -9.43 -4.57 -11.40
N ASP A 88 -9.57 -3.27 -11.17
CA ASP A 88 -8.49 -2.43 -10.63
C ASP A 88 -8.13 -2.82 -9.18
N GLY A 89 -9.13 -3.17 -8.37
CA GLY A 89 -8.88 -3.69 -7.03
C GLY A 89 -8.25 -5.09 -7.04
N LEU A 90 -8.62 -5.95 -7.98
CA LEU A 90 -7.97 -7.25 -8.17
C LEU A 90 -6.53 -7.10 -8.62
N GLN A 91 -6.23 -6.11 -9.44
CA GLN A 91 -4.87 -5.79 -9.83
C GLN A 91 -4.01 -5.50 -8.59
N LEU A 92 -4.48 -4.67 -7.66
CA LEU A 92 -3.79 -4.41 -6.41
C LEU A 92 -3.64 -5.66 -5.53
N LEU A 93 -4.66 -6.53 -5.50
CA LEU A 93 -4.69 -7.69 -4.59
C LEU A 93 -3.92 -8.91 -5.11
N VAL A 94 -3.71 -9.04 -6.44
CA VAL A 94 -3.28 -10.30 -7.05
C VAL A 94 -2.03 -10.16 -7.94
N GLU A 95 -1.72 -8.96 -8.48
CA GLU A 95 -0.63 -8.79 -9.47
C GLU A 95 0.79 -8.84 -8.88
N GLU A 96 0.97 -8.54 -7.62
CA GLU A 96 2.28 -8.73 -7.00
C GLU A 96 2.39 -10.16 -6.46
N SER A 97 3.56 -10.79 -6.59
CA SER A 97 3.77 -12.12 -6.00
C SER A 97 3.40 -12.06 -4.52
N THR A 98 2.71 -13.07 -4.01
CA THR A 98 2.28 -13.17 -2.60
C THR A 98 3.41 -12.87 -1.61
N ASP A 99 4.67 -13.19 -1.98
CA ASP A 99 5.85 -12.96 -1.15
C ASP A 99 6.24 -11.47 -1.06
N ILE A 100 6.10 -10.72 -2.16
CA ILE A 100 6.40 -9.26 -2.17
C ILE A 100 5.32 -8.51 -1.41
N GLN A 101 4.05 -8.83 -1.61
CA GLN A 101 2.95 -8.22 -0.86
C GLN A 101 3.09 -8.49 0.64
N ALA A 102 3.36 -9.73 1.02
CA ALA A 102 3.60 -10.11 2.41
C ALA A 102 4.75 -9.31 3.02
N LEU A 103 5.86 -9.14 2.29
CA LEU A 103 6.99 -8.33 2.73
C LEU A 103 6.60 -6.86 2.93
N VAL A 104 5.90 -6.26 1.97
CA VAL A 104 5.45 -4.85 2.05
C VAL A 104 4.57 -4.64 3.29
N VAL A 105 3.60 -5.51 3.51
CA VAL A 105 2.71 -5.41 4.67
C VAL A 105 3.46 -5.63 5.98
N GLN A 106 4.41 -6.58 6.05
CA GLN A 106 5.27 -6.78 7.23
C GLN A 106 6.05 -5.50 7.55
N VAL A 107 6.66 -4.89 6.54
CA VAL A 107 7.44 -3.66 6.70
C VAL A 107 6.54 -2.49 7.13
N LEU A 108 5.36 -2.32 6.55
CA LEU A 108 4.40 -1.29 6.96
C LEU A 108 3.93 -1.47 8.41
N ASN A 109 3.67 -2.70 8.83
CA ASN A 109 3.32 -3.02 10.23
C ASN A 109 4.47 -2.67 11.18
N GLU A 110 5.72 -2.97 10.80
CA GLU A 110 6.90 -2.59 11.59
C GLU A 110 7.01 -1.06 11.72
N PHE A 111 6.78 -0.31 10.65
CA PHE A 111 6.76 1.16 10.70
C PHE A 111 5.62 1.71 11.59
N LEU A 112 4.44 1.09 11.58
CA LEU A 112 3.34 1.46 12.48
C LEU A 112 3.70 1.22 13.94
N LEU A 113 4.27 0.06 14.26
CA LEU A 113 4.72 -0.28 15.62
C LEU A 113 5.86 0.65 16.06
N TYR A 114 6.82 0.91 15.19
CA TYR A 114 7.93 1.81 15.44
C TYR A 114 7.46 3.25 15.62
N GLY A 115 6.49 3.71 14.82
CA GLY A 115 5.87 5.03 14.89
C GLY A 115 5.04 5.28 16.15
N ASN A 116 4.64 4.23 16.87
CA ASN A 116 3.94 4.34 18.16
C ASN A 116 4.89 4.50 19.36
N ARG A 117 6.21 4.33 19.19
CA ARG A 117 7.19 4.58 20.25
C ARG A 117 7.41 6.07 20.41
N GLU A 118 7.64 6.53 21.67
CA GLU A 118 7.73 7.96 22.02
C GLU A 118 9.00 8.64 21.48
N SER A 119 9.07 8.91 20.18
CA SER A 119 10.04 9.84 19.62
C SER A 119 9.36 10.73 18.56
N SER A 120 9.81 11.98 18.43
CA SER A 120 9.27 12.92 17.45
C SER A 120 9.41 12.42 16.01
N HIS A 121 10.53 11.76 15.69
CA HIS A 121 10.83 11.21 14.37
C HIS A 121 9.91 10.04 14.02
N ASN A 122 9.60 9.18 14.98
CA ASN A 122 8.74 8.03 14.78
C ASN A 122 7.28 8.42 14.44
N LYS A 123 6.81 9.58 14.94
CA LYS A 123 5.46 10.10 14.64
C LYS A 123 5.27 10.41 13.14
N GLU A 124 6.35 10.79 12.43
CA GLU A 124 6.28 11.09 11.00
C GLU A 124 5.94 9.85 10.17
N TYR A 125 6.45 8.68 10.52
CA TYR A 125 6.12 7.43 9.82
C TYR A 125 4.62 7.13 9.87
N ARG A 126 4.04 7.27 11.05
CA ARG A 126 2.59 7.09 11.24
C ARG A 126 1.78 8.09 10.43
N LEU A 127 2.22 9.35 10.35
CA LEU A 127 1.55 10.38 9.56
C LEU A 127 1.63 10.10 8.06
N LYS A 128 2.78 9.62 7.55
CA LYS A 128 2.94 9.22 6.15
C LYS A 128 2.01 8.05 5.80
N ILE A 129 1.96 7.00 6.62
CA ILE A 129 1.06 5.85 6.41
C ILE A 129 -0.41 6.29 6.48
N LYS A 130 -0.77 7.11 7.47
CA LYS A 130 -2.12 7.67 7.60
C LYS A 130 -2.52 8.44 6.34
N ALA A 131 -1.63 9.26 5.78
CA ALA A 131 -1.91 10.03 4.57
C ALA A 131 -2.24 9.14 3.36
N VAL A 132 -1.57 7.99 3.22
CA VAL A 132 -1.88 7.01 2.17
C VAL A 132 -3.26 6.38 2.39
N GLN A 133 -3.58 5.97 3.62
CA GLN A 133 -4.90 5.41 3.95
C GLN A 133 -6.04 6.43 3.69
N GLU A 134 -5.85 7.67 4.10
CA GLU A 134 -6.78 8.76 3.79
C GLU A 134 -6.86 9.02 2.28
N GLY A 135 -5.76 8.85 1.54
CA GLY A 135 -5.69 8.92 0.09
C GLY A 135 -6.62 7.91 -0.59
N PHE A 136 -6.62 6.65 -0.14
CA PHE A 136 -7.54 5.62 -0.64
C PHE A 136 -9.00 5.94 -0.34
N ILE A 137 -9.32 6.34 0.90
CA ILE A 137 -10.70 6.74 1.26
C ILE A 137 -11.18 7.90 0.38
N ASN A 138 -10.37 8.97 0.26
CA ASN A 138 -10.70 10.13 -0.55
C ASN A 138 -10.76 9.80 -2.05
N GLY A 139 -9.90 8.91 -2.52
CA GLY A 139 -9.92 8.40 -3.88
C GLY A 139 -11.23 7.67 -4.19
N PHE A 140 -11.65 6.76 -3.33
CA PHE A 140 -12.94 6.08 -3.48
C PHE A 140 -14.12 7.04 -3.36
N ILE A 141 -14.08 8.07 -2.50
CA ILE A 141 -15.13 9.11 -2.45
C ILE A 141 -15.28 9.76 -3.83
N ARG A 142 -14.18 10.24 -4.43
CA ARG A 142 -14.20 10.85 -5.76
C ARG A 142 -14.72 9.87 -6.83
N LEU A 143 -14.28 8.62 -6.77
CA LEU A 143 -14.70 7.59 -7.72
C LEU A 143 -16.20 7.30 -7.61
N ILE A 144 -16.74 7.11 -6.40
CA ILE A 144 -18.16 6.86 -6.16
C ILE A 144 -19.02 8.08 -6.55
N GLN A 145 -18.54 9.30 -6.29
CA GLN A 145 -19.20 10.52 -6.76
C GLN A 145 -19.36 10.51 -8.29
N LYS A 146 -18.29 10.16 -9.02
CA LYS A 146 -18.37 10.02 -10.49
C LYS A 146 -19.39 8.97 -10.93
N GLY A 147 -19.47 7.85 -10.22
CA GLY A 147 -20.47 6.82 -10.49
C GLY A 147 -21.90 7.31 -10.26
N ALA A 148 -22.11 8.16 -9.26
CA ALA A 148 -23.41 8.80 -9.00
C ALA A 148 -23.77 9.79 -10.12
N GLU A 149 -22.81 10.59 -10.61
CA GLU A 149 -22.98 11.49 -11.76
C GLU A 149 -23.38 10.70 -13.03
N PHE A 150 -22.82 9.53 -13.23
CA PHE A 150 -23.22 8.61 -14.30
C PHE A 150 -24.58 7.95 -14.06
N SER A 151 -25.20 8.15 -12.90
CA SER A 151 -26.42 7.45 -12.47
C SER A 151 -26.26 5.92 -12.45
N VAL A 152 -25.03 5.41 -12.22
CA VAL A 152 -24.74 3.99 -12.08
C VAL A 152 -25.02 3.51 -10.66
N ILE A 153 -24.72 4.37 -9.67
CA ILE A 153 -24.92 4.09 -8.25
C ILE A 153 -25.75 5.19 -7.58
N ASP A 154 -26.31 4.86 -6.40
CA ASP A 154 -27.02 5.83 -5.58
C ASP A 154 -26.01 6.73 -4.82
N SER A 155 -26.27 8.03 -4.77
CA SER A 155 -25.48 9.03 -4.06
C SER A 155 -25.59 8.95 -2.53
N LYS A 156 -26.51 8.16 -1.98
CA LYS A 156 -26.68 8.01 -0.55
C LYS A 156 -25.50 7.25 0.09
N GLY A 157 -24.96 7.78 1.19
CA GLY A 157 -23.90 7.13 1.96
C GLY A 157 -22.57 7.00 1.19
N LEU A 158 -22.20 8.02 0.38
CA LEU A 158 -20.98 7.98 -0.44
C LEU A 158 -19.72 7.76 0.38
N ARG A 159 -19.60 8.45 1.53
CA ARG A 159 -18.43 8.35 2.40
C ARG A 159 -18.34 6.97 3.05
N GLU A 160 -19.46 6.45 3.52
CA GLU A 160 -19.54 5.12 4.13
C GLU A 160 -19.20 4.03 3.13
N LYS A 161 -19.77 4.08 1.92
CA LYS A 161 -19.44 3.16 0.82
C LYS A 161 -17.96 3.21 0.46
N ALA A 162 -17.39 4.42 0.31
CA ALA A 162 -15.97 4.61 0.03
C ALA A 162 -15.08 4.04 1.13
N SER A 163 -15.45 4.28 2.39
CA SER A 163 -14.72 3.77 3.55
C SER A 163 -14.76 2.23 3.61
N VAL A 164 -15.91 1.62 3.33
CA VAL A 164 -16.03 0.16 3.30
C VAL A 164 -15.15 -0.42 2.19
N LEU A 165 -15.14 0.17 0.99
CA LEU A 165 -14.26 -0.31 -0.09
C LEU A 165 -12.79 -0.18 0.28
N ALA A 166 -12.37 0.97 0.81
CA ALA A 166 -10.98 1.19 1.22
C ALA A 166 -10.54 0.21 2.31
N LEU A 167 -11.35 0.05 3.37
CA LEU A 167 -11.06 -0.86 4.48
C LEU A 167 -11.08 -2.33 4.04
N THR A 168 -12.00 -2.71 3.15
CA THR A 168 -12.04 -4.07 2.61
C THR A 168 -10.78 -4.37 1.81
N LEU A 169 -10.37 -3.46 0.92
CA LEU A 169 -9.17 -3.62 0.10
C LEU A 169 -7.91 -3.74 0.97
N ASP A 170 -7.77 -2.85 1.97
CA ASP A 170 -6.65 -2.87 2.91
C ASP A 170 -6.59 -4.18 3.71
N ASN A 171 -7.71 -4.63 4.26
CA ASN A 171 -7.77 -5.90 5.00
C ASN A 171 -7.47 -7.11 4.11
N LEU A 172 -8.03 -7.18 2.91
CA LEU A 172 -7.80 -8.31 1.99
C LEU A 172 -6.31 -8.47 1.64
N SER A 173 -5.54 -7.38 1.60
CA SER A 173 -4.10 -7.41 1.41
C SER A 173 -3.34 -8.06 2.57
N ASN A 174 -3.92 -8.09 3.79
CA ASN A 174 -3.28 -8.63 5.00
C ASN A 174 -3.56 -10.13 5.23
N TYR A 175 -4.65 -10.69 4.70
CA TYR A 175 -5.07 -12.07 4.98
C TYR A 175 -4.04 -13.16 4.60
N PRO A 176 -3.29 -13.05 3.47
CA PRO A 176 -2.27 -14.03 3.14
C PRO A 176 -1.19 -14.17 4.22
N MET A 177 -0.88 -13.08 4.95
CA MET A 177 0.16 -13.07 5.99
C MET A 177 -0.18 -13.89 7.22
N ILE A 178 -1.47 -13.99 7.57
CA ILE A 178 -1.92 -14.73 8.74
C ILE A 178 -2.33 -16.18 8.41
N GLY A 179 -2.06 -16.61 7.17
CA GLY A 179 -2.28 -18.00 6.73
C GLY A 179 -3.76 -18.38 6.55
N ILE A 180 -4.67 -17.40 6.53
CA ILE A 180 -6.08 -17.67 6.25
C ILE A 180 -6.27 -17.87 4.76
N GLN A 181 -6.76 -19.04 4.37
CA GLN A 181 -7.14 -19.32 2.99
C GLN A 181 -8.50 -18.66 2.72
N LEU A 182 -8.48 -17.58 1.93
CA LEU A 182 -9.64 -16.83 1.52
C LEU A 182 -9.58 -16.58 0.01
N ASP A 183 -10.70 -16.77 -0.68
CA ASP A 183 -10.82 -16.28 -2.05
C ASP A 183 -11.00 -14.75 -2.02
N VAL A 184 -9.86 -14.04 -1.97
CA VAL A 184 -9.81 -12.56 -1.93
C VAL A 184 -10.53 -11.95 -3.14
N ALA A 185 -10.47 -12.61 -4.31
CA ALA A 185 -11.11 -12.13 -5.52
C ALA A 185 -12.64 -12.19 -5.40
N ALA A 186 -13.17 -13.31 -4.89
CA ALA A 186 -14.59 -13.46 -4.66
C ALA A 186 -15.11 -12.47 -3.61
N VAL A 187 -14.37 -12.27 -2.51
CA VAL A 187 -14.75 -11.32 -1.45
C VAL A 187 -14.75 -9.89 -1.96
N TRP A 188 -13.71 -9.47 -2.69
CA TRP A 188 -13.65 -8.14 -3.27
C TRP A 188 -14.79 -7.89 -4.24
N ARG A 189 -15.04 -8.81 -5.17
CA ARG A 189 -16.16 -8.75 -6.11
C ARG A 189 -17.50 -8.60 -5.39
N GLN A 190 -17.72 -9.42 -4.36
CA GLN A 190 -18.94 -9.37 -3.55
C GLN A 190 -19.11 -8.03 -2.83
N ALA A 191 -18.04 -7.51 -2.24
CA ALA A 191 -18.06 -6.21 -1.56
C ALA A 191 -18.45 -5.08 -2.53
N VAL A 192 -17.80 -5.01 -3.69
CA VAL A 192 -18.08 -3.98 -4.71
C VAL A 192 -19.51 -4.09 -5.22
N THR A 193 -19.95 -5.28 -5.62
CA THR A 193 -21.29 -5.47 -6.18
C THR A 193 -22.40 -5.18 -5.18
N SER A 194 -22.25 -5.61 -3.92
CA SER A 194 -23.25 -5.37 -2.87
C SER A 194 -23.39 -3.90 -2.50
N LEU A 195 -22.26 -3.17 -2.47
CA LEU A 195 -22.26 -1.75 -2.09
C LEU A 195 -22.73 -0.83 -3.20
N LEU A 196 -22.46 -1.20 -4.45
CA LEU A 196 -22.71 -0.35 -5.62
C LEU A 196 -23.94 -0.78 -6.43
N SER A 197 -24.58 -1.92 -6.11
CA SER A 197 -25.89 -2.25 -6.69
C SER A 197 -26.88 -1.15 -6.33
N LYS A 198 -27.67 -0.71 -7.31
CA LYS A 198 -28.86 0.11 -7.01
C LYS A 198 -29.77 -0.75 -6.15
N GLY A 199 -30.03 -0.31 -4.92
CA GLY A 199 -31.08 -0.90 -4.13
C GLY A 199 -32.37 -0.89 -4.96
N GLU A 200 -33.03 -2.04 -5.12
CA GLU A 200 -34.36 -2.08 -5.65
C GLU A 200 -35.21 -1.15 -4.78
N SER A 201 -35.65 -0.06 -5.37
CA SER A 201 -36.61 0.84 -4.73
C SER A 201 -37.90 0.01 -4.51
N LYS A 202 -38.09 -0.42 -3.25
CA LYS A 202 -39.37 -0.91 -2.81
C LYS A 202 -40.37 0.25 -2.71
#